data_aeefb284684d88452ff3247c4296a81e
#
_entry.id   aeefb284684d88452ff3247c4296a81e
#
_cell.length_a   1.000
_cell.length_b   1.000
_cell.length_c   1.000
_cell.angle_alpha   90.00
_cell.angle_beta   90.00
_cell.angle_gamma   90.00
#
_symmetry.space_group_name_H-M   'P 1'
#
loop_
_entity.id
_entity.type
_entity.pdbx_description
1 polymer ?
#
loop_
_entity_poly.entity_id
_entity_poly.type
_entity_poly.pdbx_seq_one_letter_code
_entity_poly.pdbx_strand_id
1 'polypeptide(L)'
;MFGPPIVQHVVIVSNLFAALSFIVVGLRLYTRSRIVHTVSIEDYLIIVALAASIGFLTVEMLQVKFGLGQHIADVPAEDLTKFFQCLWATIPVYNLSLIFSKLSIIFQYKHVFAVRLVEKICFYFLIFLGIYGCWAFFGSVFMCVPVPFFWGVGEGHCLNKLAFWFSNASINIATDIAIIVLPMPLIKGLQIPLRQKVILMFIFAFGSVVCITSIIRLRSLLSISVSPDTTFAGVDIAMWSNIEINVAIICASTPALKPFVSKIAPKLLGSSMNSGARSRSNGYGANSQRGDAFVLNSFNRSAMASGTGRNPTGRNTRDIYVEHTFEVLDDNDGKNSREGSERNLVHGKDV
;
A
#
# COMPACT_ATOMS: atom_id res chain seq x y z
N MET A 1 -13.67 20.68 30.84
CA MET A 1 -12.30 20.63 31.35
C MET A 1 -11.85 19.21 31.22
N PHE A 2 -10.86 18.96 30.39
CA PHE A 2 -10.31 17.62 30.17
C PHE A 2 -9.58 17.21 31.45
N GLY A 3 -9.85 16.00 31.97
CA GLY A 3 -9.33 15.41 33.22
C GLY A 3 -7.82 15.55 33.49
N PRO A 4 -7.18 14.62 34.17
CA PRO A 4 -5.78 14.69 34.55
C PRO A 4 -4.85 14.91 33.33
N PRO A 5 -3.65 15.48 33.47
CA PRO A 5 -2.77 15.89 32.37
C PRO A 5 -2.46 14.72 31.39
N ILE A 6 -2.45 13.49 31.88
CA ILE A 6 -2.24 12.28 31.07
C ILE A 6 -3.34 12.09 30.01
N VAL A 7 -4.59 12.39 30.35
CA VAL A 7 -5.74 12.29 29.43
C VAL A 7 -5.69 13.40 28.37
N GLN A 8 -5.22 14.59 28.74
CA GLN A 8 -5.04 15.68 27.77
C GLN A 8 -4.02 15.31 26.70
N HIS A 9 -2.92 14.65 27.07
CA HIS A 9 -1.94 14.14 26.09
C HIS A 9 -2.57 13.13 25.14
N VAL A 10 -3.38 12.20 25.63
CA VAL A 10 -4.08 11.22 24.77
C VAL A 10 -4.99 11.94 23.78
N VAL A 11 -5.83 12.84 24.23
CA VAL A 11 -6.75 13.60 23.37
C VAL A 11 -6.01 14.38 22.29
N ILE A 12 -4.93 15.07 22.65
CA ILE A 12 -4.14 15.86 21.69
C ILE A 12 -3.48 14.94 20.66
N VAL A 13 -2.79 13.88 21.11
CA VAL A 13 -2.06 12.96 20.24
C VAL A 13 -3.02 12.22 19.31
N SER A 14 -4.12 11.68 19.85
CA SER A 14 -5.12 10.94 19.04
C SER A 14 -5.74 11.83 17.95
N ASN A 15 -6.13 13.07 18.29
CA ASN A 15 -6.66 14.00 17.30
C ASN A 15 -5.62 14.43 16.26
N LEU A 16 -4.36 14.63 16.66
CA LEU A 16 -3.27 14.99 15.74
C LEU A 16 -3.03 13.90 14.70
N PHE A 17 -2.90 12.63 15.12
CA PHE A 17 -2.69 11.52 14.21
C PHE A 17 -3.91 11.27 13.31
N ALA A 18 -5.13 11.39 13.82
CA ALA A 18 -6.34 11.29 13.03
C ALA A 18 -6.46 12.42 11.99
N ALA A 19 -6.14 13.66 12.34
CA ALA A 19 -6.10 14.78 11.39
C ALA A 19 -5.02 14.55 10.31
N LEU A 20 -3.84 14.06 10.69
CA LEU A 20 -2.77 13.76 9.75
C LEU A 20 -3.18 12.64 8.76
N SER A 21 -3.79 11.56 9.24
CA SER A 21 -4.28 10.48 8.37
C SER A 21 -5.39 10.98 7.44
N PHE A 22 -6.29 11.82 7.91
CA PHE A 22 -7.34 12.44 7.08
C PHE A 22 -6.75 13.27 5.95
N ILE A 23 -5.76 14.12 6.25
CA ILE A 23 -5.05 14.94 5.23
C ILE A 23 -4.34 14.03 4.21
N VAL A 24 -3.62 13.01 4.66
CA VAL A 24 -2.87 12.09 3.79
C VAL A 24 -3.79 11.30 2.87
N VAL A 25 -4.93 10.81 3.38
CA VAL A 25 -5.93 10.11 2.56
C VAL A 25 -6.59 11.08 1.58
N GLY A 26 -6.90 12.30 1.99
CA GLY A 26 -7.41 13.36 1.11
C GLY A 26 -6.45 13.65 -0.06
N LEU A 27 -5.15 13.78 0.23
CA LEU A 27 -4.10 13.94 -0.78
C LEU A 27 -3.98 12.71 -1.69
N ARG A 28 -4.11 11.50 -1.16
CA ARG A 28 -4.14 10.26 -1.94
C ARG A 28 -5.30 10.28 -2.93
N LEU A 29 -6.51 10.56 -2.47
CA LEU A 29 -7.71 10.61 -3.33
C LEU A 29 -7.60 11.70 -4.38
N TYR A 30 -7.10 12.88 -4.00
CA TYR A 30 -6.82 13.96 -4.96
C TYR A 30 -5.81 13.52 -6.02
N THR A 31 -4.72 12.87 -5.63
CA THR A 31 -3.69 12.37 -6.54
C THR A 31 -4.26 11.35 -7.51
N ARG A 32 -5.03 10.37 -7.02
CA ARG A 32 -5.63 9.30 -7.82
C ARG A 32 -6.71 9.83 -8.76
N SER A 33 -7.58 10.73 -8.31
CA SER A 33 -8.68 11.27 -9.10
C SER A 33 -8.25 12.33 -10.11
N ARG A 34 -7.32 13.24 -9.74
CA ARG A 34 -6.98 14.42 -10.56
C ARG A 34 -5.65 14.33 -11.30
N ILE A 35 -4.70 13.52 -10.81
CA ILE A 35 -3.36 13.42 -11.43
C ILE A 35 -3.24 12.13 -12.23
N VAL A 36 -3.68 11.01 -11.66
CA VAL A 36 -3.56 9.68 -12.29
C VAL A 36 -4.81 9.31 -13.07
N HIS A 37 -5.96 9.90 -12.74
CA HIS A 37 -7.28 9.62 -13.33
C HIS A 37 -7.72 8.15 -13.24
N THR A 38 -7.21 7.40 -12.26
CA THR A 38 -7.56 5.99 -12.01
C THR A 38 -7.84 5.80 -10.53
N VAL A 39 -9.11 5.56 -10.18
CA VAL A 39 -9.54 5.16 -8.84
C VAL A 39 -9.67 3.65 -8.85
N SER A 40 -9.04 2.97 -7.89
CA SER A 40 -8.98 1.52 -7.79
C SER A 40 -9.60 1.03 -6.47
N ILE A 41 -9.77 -0.29 -6.34
CA ILE A 41 -10.36 -0.91 -5.14
C ILE A 41 -9.60 -0.53 -3.87
N GLU A 42 -8.27 -0.41 -3.95
CA GLU A 42 -7.42 -0.01 -2.83
C GLU A 42 -7.76 1.38 -2.26
N ASP A 43 -8.36 2.28 -3.06
CA ASP A 43 -8.74 3.62 -2.62
C ASP A 43 -10.07 3.58 -1.84
N TYR A 44 -11.00 2.71 -2.21
CA TYR A 44 -12.22 2.49 -1.42
C TYR A 44 -11.91 1.82 -0.08
N LEU A 45 -11.01 0.84 -0.07
CA LEU A 45 -10.60 0.16 1.16
C LEU A 45 -9.97 1.13 2.17
N ILE A 46 -9.13 2.07 1.71
CA ILE A 46 -8.53 3.06 2.62
C ILE A 46 -9.55 4.08 3.14
N ILE A 47 -10.60 4.41 2.36
CA ILE A 47 -11.70 5.24 2.83
C ILE A 47 -12.46 4.53 3.96
N VAL A 48 -12.74 3.23 3.83
CA VAL A 48 -13.38 2.43 4.88
C VAL A 48 -12.49 2.36 6.13
N ALA A 49 -11.17 2.17 5.95
CA ALA A 49 -10.21 2.19 7.06
C ALA A 49 -10.21 3.54 7.80
N LEU A 50 -10.24 4.66 7.05
CA LEU A 50 -10.31 6.00 7.63
C LEU A 50 -11.64 6.24 8.36
N ALA A 51 -12.76 5.81 7.79
CA ALA A 51 -14.06 5.91 8.45
C ALA A 51 -14.09 5.12 9.77
N ALA A 52 -13.51 3.91 9.79
CA ALA A 52 -13.33 3.13 11.00
C ALA A 52 -12.39 3.83 12.01
N SER A 53 -11.30 4.47 11.56
CA SER A 53 -10.40 5.26 12.42
C SER A 53 -11.11 6.43 13.08
N ILE A 54 -11.97 7.16 12.35
CA ILE A 54 -12.79 8.23 12.89
C ILE A 54 -13.80 7.67 13.90
N GLY A 55 -14.41 6.53 13.61
CA GLY A 55 -15.28 5.80 14.53
C GLY A 55 -14.56 5.43 15.82
N PHE A 56 -13.34 4.89 15.73
CA PHE A 56 -12.49 4.57 16.87
C PHE A 56 -12.21 5.83 17.72
N LEU A 57 -11.76 6.92 17.10
CA LEU A 57 -11.51 8.18 17.77
C LEU A 57 -12.76 8.70 18.51
N THR A 58 -13.94 8.62 17.88
CA THR A 58 -15.20 9.05 18.49
C THR A 58 -15.50 8.25 19.75
N VAL A 59 -15.36 6.93 19.70
CA VAL A 59 -15.61 6.05 20.86
C VAL A 59 -14.53 6.24 21.93
N GLU A 60 -13.26 6.48 21.55
CA GLU A 60 -12.18 6.85 22.48
C GLU A 60 -12.49 8.15 23.23
N MET A 61 -13.01 9.18 22.54
CA MET A 61 -13.43 10.43 23.19
C MET A 61 -14.60 10.21 24.16
N LEU A 62 -15.51 9.28 23.85
CA LEU A 62 -16.57 8.89 24.79
C LEU A 62 -16.01 8.15 26.01
N GLN A 63 -14.99 7.29 25.84
CA GLN A 63 -14.32 6.64 26.97
C GLN A 63 -13.66 7.68 27.90
N VAL A 64 -13.02 8.71 27.33
CA VAL A 64 -12.46 9.82 28.10
C VAL A 64 -13.55 10.49 28.94
N LYS A 65 -14.74 10.72 28.38
CA LYS A 65 -15.87 11.30 29.10
C LYS A 65 -16.36 10.41 30.24
N PHE A 66 -16.30 9.06 30.08
CA PHE A 66 -16.82 8.09 31.02
C PHE A 66 -15.76 7.52 31.99
N GLY A 67 -14.62 8.22 32.15
CA GLY A 67 -13.66 7.92 33.20
C GLY A 67 -12.33 7.24 32.75
N LEU A 68 -11.99 7.26 31.45
CA LEU A 68 -10.65 6.85 31.02
C LEU A 68 -9.59 7.73 31.70
N GLY A 69 -8.62 7.10 32.35
CA GLY A 69 -7.54 7.77 33.07
C GLY A 69 -7.87 8.18 34.51
N GLN A 70 -9.03 7.76 35.02
CA GLN A 70 -9.38 7.82 36.45
C GLN A 70 -9.19 6.42 37.07
N HIS A 71 -8.97 6.36 38.37
CA HIS A 71 -8.99 5.09 39.08
C HIS A 71 -10.39 4.50 39.09
N ILE A 72 -10.51 3.18 38.93
CA ILE A 72 -11.79 2.48 38.84
C ILE A 72 -12.69 2.75 40.03
N ALA A 73 -12.11 3.00 41.24
CA ALA A 73 -12.81 3.31 42.46
C ALA A 73 -13.46 4.71 42.48
N ASP A 74 -12.95 5.62 41.63
CA ASP A 74 -13.41 7.01 41.58
C ASP A 74 -14.49 7.22 40.51
N VAL A 75 -14.74 6.24 39.66
CA VAL A 75 -15.71 6.31 38.56
C VAL A 75 -17.10 5.86 39.06
N PRO A 76 -18.18 6.67 38.85
CA PRO A 76 -19.54 6.25 39.18
C PRO A 76 -19.94 4.96 38.46
N ALA A 77 -20.70 4.07 39.11
CA ALA A 77 -21.08 2.77 38.55
C ALA A 77 -21.84 2.88 37.22
N GLU A 78 -22.65 3.92 37.03
CA GLU A 78 -23.37 4.18 35.78
C GLU A 78 -22.41 4.51 34.62
N ASP A 79 -21.38 5.31 34.88
CA ASP A 79 -20.39 5.70 33.88
C ASP A 79 -19.41 4.57 33.61
N LEU A 80 -19.12 3.74 34.61
CA LEU A 80 -18.30 2.51 34.46
C LEU A 80 -18.94 1.52 33.46
N THR A 81 -20.27 1.33 33.53
CA THR A 81 -20.98 0.50 32.54
C THR A 81 -20.85 1.06 31.13
N LYS A 82 -21.03 2.38 30.96
CA LYS A 82 -20.87 3.06 29.65
C LYS A 82 -19.42 2.99 29.16
N PHE A 83 -18.45 3.11 30.07
CA PHE A 83 -17.03 2.95 29.74
C PHE A 83 -16.75 1.57 29.15
N PHE A 84 -17.24 0.48 29.77
CA PHE A 84 -17.05 -0.88 29.22
C PHE A 84 -17.80 -1.11 27.92
N GLN A 85 -18.96 -0.50 27.71
CA GLN A 85 -19.65 -0.52 26.40
C GLN A 85 -18.82 0.15 25.32
N CYS A 86 -18.24 1.31 25.60
CA CYS A 86 -17.32 1.97 24.71
C CYS A 86 -16.05 1.12 24.45
N LEU A 87 -15.48 0.50 25.50
CA LEU A 87 -14.33 -0.40 25.38
C LEU A 87 -14.65 -1.59 24.46
N TRP A 88 -15.83 -2.20 24.61
CA TRP A 88 -16.27 -3.26 23.71
C TRP A 88 -16.37 -2.77 22.26
N ALA A 89 -16.92 -1.58 22.03
CA ALA A 89 -17.09 -1.03 20.68
C ALA A 89 -15.75 -0.66 20.01
N THR A 90 -14.73 -0.26 20.77
CA THR A 90 -13.41 0.09 20.18
C THR A 90 -12.71 -1.10 19.56
N ILE A 91 -12.87 -2.30 20.11
CA ILE A 91 -12.11 -3.51 19.69
C ILE A 91 -12.46 -3.91 18.23
N PRO A 92 -13.74 -4.11 17.84
CA PRO A 92 -14.09 -4.46 16.47
C PRO A 92 -13.76 -3.33 15.47
N VAL A 93 -13.95 -2.06 15.86
CA VAL A 93 -13.67 -0.91 14.99
C VAL A 93 -12.16 -0.77 14.73
N TYR A 94 -11.33 -1.00 15.77
CA TYR A 94 -9.88 -1.08 15.63
C TYR A 94 -9.46 -2.18 14.65
N ASN A 95 -9.96 -3.42 14.83
CA ASN A 95 -9.64 -4.53 13.94
C ASN A 95 -10.07 -4.22 12.48
N LEU A 96 -11.26 -3.64 12.30
CA LEU A 96 -11.78 -3.26 10.99
C LEU A 96 -10.83 -2.30 10.28
N SER A 97 -10.39 -1.22 10.94
CA SER A 97 -9.49 -0.22 10.37
C SER A 97 -8.16 -0.83 9.94
N LEU A 98 -7.55 -1.67 10.78
CA LEU A 98 -6.27 -2.33 10.47
C LEU A 98 -6.39 -3.31 9.31
N ILE A 99 -7.44 -4.14 9.28
CA ILE A 99 -7.64 -5.11 8.20
C ILE A 99 -7.84 -4.39 6.86
N PHE A 100 -8.68 -3.35 6.79
CA PHE A 100 -8.90 -2.61 5.56
C PHE A 100 -7.65 -1.85 5.09
N SER A 101 -6.83 -1.33 6.01
CA SER A 101 -5.53 -0.74 5.69
C SER A 101 -4.59 -1.78 5.08
N LYS A 102 -4.49 -2.99 5.64
CA LYS A 102 -3.67 -4.08 5.12
C LYS A 102 -4.16 -4.59 3.77
N LEU A 103 -5.48 -4.75 3.60
CA LEU A 103 -6.06 -5.12 2.31
C LEU A 103 -5.72 -4.08 1.24
N SER A 104 -5.83 -2.77 1.56
CA SER A 104 -5.43 -1.70 0.63
C SER A 104 -3.97 -1.83 0.19
N ILE A 105 -3.04 -2.12 1.11
CA ILE A 105 -1.61 -2.31 0.78
C ILE A 105 -1.41 -3.51 -0.15
N ILE A 106 -2.05 -4.65 0.12
CA ILE A 106 -1.87 -5.87 -0.69
C ILE A 106 -2.48 -5.71 -2.08
N PHE A 107 -3.65 -5.07 -2.23
CA PHE A 107 -4.21 -4.72 -3.54
C PHE A 107 -3.26 -3.79 -4.31
N GLN A 108 -2.65 -2.82 -3.63
CA GLN A 108 -1.68 -1.93 -4.23
C GLN A 108 -0.41 -2.69 -4.68
N TYR A 109 0.07 -3.66 -3.91
CA TYR A 109 1.18 -4.53 -4.33
C TYR A 109 0.83 -5.34 -5.59
N LYS A 110 -0.36 -5.92 -5.64
CA LYS A 110 -0.86 -6.64 -6.82
C LYS A 110 -0.89 -5.73 -8.07
N HIS A 111 -1.25 -4.46 -7.90
CA HIS A 111 -1.29 -3.48 -9.00
C HIS A 111 0.10 -3.04 -9.46
N VAL A 112 1.05 -2.87 -8.52
CA VAL A 112 2.41 -2.37 -8.81
C VAL A 112 3.33 -3.46 -9.36
N PHE A 113 3.20 -4.70 -8.87
CA PHE A 113 4.07 -5.82 -9.22
C PHE A 113 3.34 -6.81 -10.14
N ALA A 114 3.48 -6.63 -11.46
CA ALA A 114 2.87 -7.50 -12.47
C ALA A 114 3.65 -8.81 -12.69
N VAL A 115 4.12 -9.47 -11.60
CA VAL A 115 4.85 -10.74 -11.66
C VAL A 115 3.91 -11.86 -11.19
N ARG A 116 3.74 -12.92 -11.99
CA ARG A 116 2.81 -14.03 -11.69
C ARG A 116 2.98 -14.66 -10.31
N LEU A 117 4.23 -14.77 -9.82
CA LEU A 117 4.51 -15.32 -8.49
C LEU A 117 3.94 -14.43 -7.39
N VAL A 118 4.17 -13.11 -7.51
CA VAL A 118 3.68 -12.12 -6.52
C VAL A 118 2.18 -12.06 -6.52
N GLU A 119 1.55 -12.10 -7.70
CA GLU A 119 0.10 -12.10 -7.81
C GLU A 119 -0.52 -13.29 -7.08
N LYS A 120 0.06 -14.50 -7.23
CA LYS A 120 -0.39 -15.69 -6.49
C LYS A 120 -0.21 -15.52 -4.97
N ILE A 121 0.96 -15.05 -4.53
CA ILE A 121 1.22 -14.84 -3.09
C ILE A 121 0.26 -13.81 -2.52
N CYS A 122 0.07 -12.66 -3.20
CA CYS A 122 -0.89 -11.64 -2.78
C CYS A 122 -2.31 -12.20 -2.72
N PHE A 123 -2.71 -13.05 -3.67
CA PHE A 123 -4.05 -13.65 -3.67
C PHE A 123 -4.29 -14.55 -2.45
N TYR A 124 -3.36 -15.45 -2.13
CA TYR A 124 -3.48 -16.29 -0.93
C TYR A 124 -3.42 -15.46 0.35
N PHE A 125 -2.60 -14.41 0.37
CA PHE A 125 -2.52 -13.52 1.51
C PHE A 125 -3.80 -12.69 1.72
N LEU A 126 -4.47 -12.27 0.64
CA LEU A 126 -5.79 -11.63 0.71
C LEU A 126 -6.86 -12.56 1.31
N ILE A 127 -6.87 -13.84 0.92
CA ILE A 127 -7.77 -14.85 1.50
C ILE A 127 -7.49 -15.01 2.99
N PHE A 128 -6.21 -15.14 3.37
CA PHE A 128 -5.80 -15.24 4.77
C PHE A 128 -6.24 -14.02 5.58
N LEU A 129 -6.00 -12.79 5.08
CA LEU A 129 -6.44 -11.56 5.74
C LEU A 129 -7.95 -11.47 5.85
N GLY A 130 -8.69 -11.95 4.86
CA GLY A 130 -10.16 -12.01 4.89
C GLY A 130 -10.66 -12.93 6.01
N ILE A 131 -10.13 -14.16 6.11
CA ILE A 131 -10.47 -15.12 7.16
C ILE A 131 -10.08 -14.59 8.55
N TYR A 132 -8.85 -14.07 8.67
CA TYR A 132 -8.38 -13.44 9.90
C TYR A 132 -9.24 -12.25 10.31
N GLY A 133 -9.60 -11.38 9.35
CA GLY A 133 -10.45 -10.21 9.59
C GLY A 133 -11.83 -10.60 10.09
N CYS A 134 -12.46 -11.61 9.49
CA CYS A 134 -13.74 -12.15 9.97
C CYS A 134 -13.60 -12.70 11.40
N TRP A 135 -12.57 -13.49 11.66
CA TRP A 135 -12.31 -14.02 13.00
C TRP A 135 -12.09 -12.93 14.04
N ALA A 136 -11.27 -11.92 13.72
CA ALA A 136 -10.97 -10.82 14.62
C ALA A 136 -12.20 -9.92 14.88
N PHE A 137 -13.00 -9.64 13.85
CA PHE A 137 -14.21 -8.84 13.96
C PHE A 137 -15.30 -9.56 14.74
N PHE A 138 -15.73 -10.74 14.29
CA PHE A 138 -16.79 -11.49 14.95
C PHE A 138 -16.37 -12.00 16.33
N GLY A 139 -15.12 -12.41 16.50
CA GLY A 139 -14.59 -12.82 17.81
C GLY A 139 -14.56 -11.67 18.82
N SER A 140 -14.34 -10.41 18.37
CA SER A 140 -14.42 -9.24 19.25
C SER A 140 -15.86 -8.85 19.58
N VAL A 141 -16.79 -8.95 18.63
CA VAL A 141 -18.21 -8.65 18.85
C VAL A 141 -18.84 -9.67 19.78
N PHE A 142 -18.62 -10.96 19.53
CA PHE A 142 -19.17 -12.08 20.30
C PHE A 142 -18.21 -12.62 21.35
N MET A 143 -17.36 -11.74 21.91
CA MET A 143 -16.39 -12.13 22.95
C MET A 143 -17.08 -12.71 24.19
N CYS A 144 -18.30 -12.22 24.49
CA CYS A 144 -19.16 -12.75 25.57
C CYS A 144 -20.53 -13.12 25.00
N VAL A 145 -21.12 -14.18 25.52
CA VAL A 145 -22.48 -14.64 25.15
C VAL A 145 -23.30 -14.78 26.43
N PRO A 146 -24.36 -13.96 26.59
CA PRO A 146 -24.79 -12.84 25.74
C PRO A 146 -23.84 -11.63 25.82
N VAL A 147 -23.85 -10.79 24.78
CA VAL A 147 -22.96 -9.61 24.64
C VAL A 147 -23.00 -8.67 25.88
N PRO A 148 -24.19 -8.38 26.49
CA PRO A 148 -24.28 -7.54 27.69
C PRO A 148 -23.46 -8.03 28.89
N PHE A 149 -23.09 -9.28 28.93
CA PHE A 149 -22.24 -9.84 29.97
C PHE A 149 -20.79 -9.27 29.95
N PHE A 150 -20.36 -8.69 28.82
CA PHE A 150 -19.06 -8.03 28.72
C PHE A 150 -18.92 -6.84 29.69
N TRP A 151 -20.00 -6.10 29.91
CA TRP A 151 -20.07 -4.95 30.85
C TRP A 151 -20.83 -5.24 32.13
N GLY A 152 -20.94 -6.54 32.49
CA GLY A 152 -21.43 -6.98 33.80
C GLY A 152 -22.95 -7.06 33.95
N VAL A 153 -23.71 -7.10 32.84
CA VAL A 153 -25.17 -7.23 32.88
C VAL A 153 -25.60 -8.65 32.53
N GLY A 154 -26.29 -9.33 33.46
CA GLY A 154 -26.82 -10.66 33.30
C GLY A 154 -25.81 -11.79 33.63
N GLU A 155 -26.20 -13.04 33.34
CA GLU A 155 -25.34 -14.23 33.46
C GLU A 155 -24.88 -14.68 32.09
N GLY A 156 -23.63 -15.14 31.93
CA GLY A 156 -23.10 -15.58 30.65
C GLY A 156 -21.66 -16.10 30.76
N HIS A 157 -21.11 -16.44 29.61
CA HIS A 157 -19.69 -16.81 29.51
C HIS A 157 -18.97 -15.90 28.55
N CYS A 158 -17.70 -15.62 28.83
CA CYS A 158 -16.79 -14.94 27.91
C CYS A 158 -15.68 -15.90 27.48
N LEU A 159 -15.20 -15.72 26.26
CA LEU A 159 -13.91 -16.26 25.83
C LEU A 159 -12.81 -15.74 26.75
N ASN A 160 -11.72 -16.48 26.83
CA ASN A 160 -10.56 -15.97 27.56
C ASN A 160 -10.06 -14.67 26.88
N LYS A 161 -10.43 -13.52 27.48
CA LYS A 161 -10.14 -12.19 26.95
C LYS A 161 -8.66 -11.99 26.65
N LEU A 162 -7.80 -12.43 27.59
CA LEU A 162 -6.35 -12.31 27.43
C LEU A 162 -5.85 -13.14 26.27
N ALA A 163 -6.24 -14.42 26.17
CA ALA A 163 -5.82 -15.29 25.09
C ALA A 163 -6.26 -14.75 23.72
N PHE A 164 -7.48 -14.22 23.62
CA PHE A 164 -7.99 -13.62 22.38
C PHE A 164 -7.20 -12.36 22.01
N TRP A 165 -6.97 -11.45 22.93
CA TRP A 165 -6.26 -10.19 22.67
C TRP A 165 -4.80 -10.44 22.30
N PHE A 166 -4.11 -11.36 22.99
CA PHE A 166 -2.72 -11.70 22.67
C PHE A 166 -2.59 -12.42 21.34
N SER A 167 -3.47 -13.35 21.02
CA SER A 167 -3.45 -14.04 19.71
C SER A 167 -3.74 -13.06 18.58
N ASN A 168 -4.73 -12.18 18.76
CA ASN A 168 -5.02 -11.13 17.78
C ASN A 168 -3.83 -10.17 17.56
N ALA A 169 -3.19 -9.72 18.64
CA ALA A 169 -2.01 -8.86 18.56
C ALA A 169 -0.82 -9.55 17.88
N SER A 170 -0.58 -10.83 18.20
CA SER A 170 0.51 -11.62 17.62
C SER A 170 0.31 -11.83 16.12
N ILE A 171 -0.90 -12.17 15.68
CA ILE A 171 -1.23 -12.33 14.25
C ILE A 171 -1.13 -10.98 13.54
N ASN A 172 -1.56 -9.88 14.21
CA ASN A 172 -1.43 -8.54 13.65
C ASN A 172 0.02 -8.18 13.36
N ILE A 173 0.94 -8.39 14.32
CA ILE A 173 2.39 -8.16 14.15
C ILE A 173 2.97 -9.08 13.08
N ALA A 174 2.62 -10.38 13.09
CA ALA A 174 3.09 -11.34 12.09
C ALA A 174 2.69 -10.92 10.66
N THR A 175 1.45 -10.45 10.47
CA THR A 175 0.98 -9.95 9.18
C THR A 175 1.65 -8.64 8.78
N ASP A 176 1.99 -7.73 9.71
CA ASP A 176 2.76 -6.52 9.42
C ASP A 176 4.16 -6.88 8.89
N ILE A 177 4.85 -7.80 9.57
CA ILE A 177 6.16 -8.31 9.12
C ILE A 177 6.04 -8.98 7.74
N ALA A 178 5.01 -9.80 7.53
CA ALA A 178 4.78 -10.47 6.25
C ALA A 178 4.58 -9.47 5.11
N ILE A 179 3.83 -8.38 5.32
CA ILE A 179 3.63 -7.30 4.35
C ILE A 179 4.95 -6.61 3.99
N ILE A 180 5.84 -6.41 4.96
CA ILE A 180 7.17 -5.80 4.72
C ILE A 180 8.08 -6.75 3.94
N VAL A 181 8.08 -8.04 4.31
CA VAL A 181 8.95 -9.05 3.71
C VAL A 181 8.50 -9.44 2.31
N LEU A 182 7.20 -9.40 2.01
CA LEU A 182 6.60 -9.84 0.75
C LEU A 182 7.28 -9.25 -0.51
N PRO A 183 7.60 -7.94 -0.60
CA PRO A 183 8.29 -7.39 -1.76
C PRO A 183 9.80 -7.68 -1.80
N MET A 184 10.45 -8.14 -0.70
CA MET A 184 11.90 -8.33 -0.64
C MET A 184 12.48 -9.38 -1.60
N PRO A 185 11.89 -10.58 -1.80
CA PRO A 185 12.41 -11.57 -2.74
C PRO A 185 12.45 -11.08 -4.18
N LEU A 186 11.51 -10.18 -4.54
CA LEU A 186 11.45 -9.57 -5.87
C LEU A 186 12.65 -8.68 -6.17
N ILE A 187 13.23 -8.06 -5.13
CA ILE A 187 14.36 -7.14 -5.28
C ILE A 187 15.65 -7.91 -5.59
N LYS A 188 15.81 -9.10 -5.02
CA LYS A 188 17.03 -9.90 -5.16
C LYS A 188 17.19 -10.54 -6.54
N GLY A 189 16.09 -10.79 -7.26
CA GLY A 189 16.08 -11.51 -8.53
C GLY A 189 15.90 -10.65 -9.79
N LEU A 190 15.56 -9.37 -9.67
CA LEU A 190 15.22 -8.51 -10.81
C LEU A 190 16.05 -7.22 -10.78
N GLN A 191 16.62 -6.83 -11.93
CA GLN A 191 17.23 -5.50 -12.11
C GLN A 191 16.14 -4.43 -12.10
N ILE A 192 15.76 -4.01 -10.89
CA ILE A 192 14.65 -3.10 -10.66
C ILE A 192 15.12 -1.67 -10.99
N PRO A 193 14.38 -0.90 -11.82
CA PRO A 193 14.69 0.49 -12.09
C PRO A 193 14.69 1.29 -10.77
N LEU A 194 15.60 2.26 -10.64
CA LEU A 194 15.78 3.08 -9.43
C LEU A 194 14.47 3.63 -8.85
N ARG A 195 13.47 3.90 -9.72
CA ARG A 195 12.15 4.38 -9.30
C ARG A 195 11.39 3.38 -8.42
N GLN A 196 11.45 2.09 -8.73
CA GLN A 196 10.80 1.05 -7.92
C GLN A 196 11.57 0.78 -6.62
N LYS A 197 12.90 0.88 -6.64
CA LYS A 197 13.76 0.75 -5.47
C LYS A 197 13.44 1.81 -4.40
N VAL A 198 13.21 3.06 -4.82
CA VAL A 198 12.85 4.17 -3.90
C VAL A 198 11.48 3.93 -3.25
N ILE A 199 10.46 3.51 -4.02
CA ILE A 199 9.14 3.17 -3.46
C ILE A 199 9.28 2.11 -2.37
N LEU A 200 10.09 1.11 -2.64
CA LEU A 200 10.30 -0.02 -1.74
C LEU A 200 11.01 0.38 -0.45
N MET A 201 12.00 1.28 -0.53
CA MET A 201 12.63 1.84 0.68
C MET A 201 11.63 2.60 1.55
N PHE A 202 10.72 3.37 0.95
CA PHE A 202 9.65 4.03 1.70
C PHE A 202 8.70 3.02 2.36
N ILE A 203 8.26 2.00 1.63
CA ILE A 203 7.40 0.93 2.17
C ILE A 203 8.09 0.25 3.37
N PHE A 204 9.38 -0.05 3.25
CA PHE A 204 10.15 -0.67 4.33
C PHE A 204 10.28 0.25 5.55
N ALA A 205 10.61 1.53 5.35
CA ALA A 205 10.75 2.49 6.43
C ALA A 205 9.42 2.70 7.18
N PHE A 206 8.32 2.96 6.46
CA PHE A 206 7.01 3.14 7.08
C PHE A 206 6.45 1.86 7.68
N GLY A 207 6.67 0.71 7.03
CA GLY A 207 6.27 -0.59 7.56
C GLY A 207 6.98 -0.91 8.89
N SER A 208 8.27 -0.57 9.01
CA SER A 208 9.00 -0.74 10.27
C SER A 208 8.41 0.11 11.40
N VAL A 209 7.95 1.33 11.11
CA VAL A 209 7.26 2.17 12.09
C VAL A 209 5.95 1.51 12.55
N VAL A 210 5.16 0.95 11.65
CA VAL A 210 3.93 0.21 12.00
C VAL A 210 4.26 -0.97 12.93
N CYS A 211 5.28 -1.78 12.61
CA CYS A 211 5.69 -2.89 13.48
C CYS A 211 6.10 -2.41 14.89
N ILE A 212 6.82 -1.30 14.97
CA ILE A 212 7.24 -0.74 16.28
C ILE A 212 6.01 -0.32 17.09
N THR A 213 5.03 0.38 16.49
CA THR A 213 3.81 0.78 17.18
C THR A 213 2.99 -0.42 17.65
N SER A 214 2.87 -1.47 16.84
CA SER A 214 2.21 -2.74 17.19
C SER A 214 2.88 -3.45 18.36
N ILE A 215 4.24 -3.44 18.43
CA ILE A 215 4.99 -4.03 19.54
C ILE A 215 4.79 -3.23 20.84
N ILE A 216 4.81 -1.88 20.75
CA ILE A 216 4.56 -1.03 21.92
C ILE A 216 3.15 -1.26 22.45
N ARG A 217 2.15 -1.34 21.58
CA ARG A 217 0.77 -1.67 21.95
C ARG A 217 0.67 -3.04 22.64
N LEU A 218 1.39 -4.04 22.15
CA LEU A 218 1.43 -5.35 22.80
C LEU A 218 1.98 -5.27 24.23
N ARG A 219 2.98 -4.44 24.50
CA ARG A 219 3.48 -4.16 25.86
C ARG A 219 2.43 -3.47 26.73
N SER A 220 1.70 -2.48 26.18
CA SER A 220 0.62 -1.81 26.90
C SER A 220 -0.51 -2.81 27.24
N LEU A 221 -0.80 -3.77 26.37
CA LEU A 221 -1.76 -4.84 26.61
C LEU A 221 -1.31 -5.76 27.74
N LEU A 222 -0.01 -6.08 27.83
CA LEU A 222 0.56 -6.83 28.97
C LEU A 222 0.40 -6.06 30.29
N SER A 223 0.64 -4.75 30.28
CA SER A 223 0.52 -3.91 31.46
C SER A 223 -0.91 -3.92 32.02
N ILE A 224 -1.92 -3.81 31.16
CA ILE A 224 -3.34 -3.88 31.58
C ILE A 224 -3.72 -5.26 32.11
N SER A 225 -3.12 -6.33 31.57
CA SER A 225 -3.46 -7.70 31.98
C SER A 225 -3.07 -8.01 33.42
N VAL A 226 -2.10 -7.28 33.94
CA VAL A 226 -1.56 -7.45 35.31
C VAL A 226 -2.13 -6.38 36.25
N SER A 227 -2.66 -5.26 35.72
CA SER A 227 -3.18 -4.16 36.52
C SER A 227 -4.60 -4.40 37.02
N PRO A 228 -4.91 -4.15 38.29
CA PRO A 228 -6.28 -4.19 38.82
C PRO A 228 -7.12 -3.00 38.28
N ASP A 229 -6.49 -1.88 37.89
CA ASP A 229 -7.13 -0.65 37.42
C ASP A 229 -7.17 -0.58 35.89
N THR A 230 -8.18 -1.18 35.27
CA THR A 230 -8.35 -1.20 33.81
C THR A 230 -8.65 0.19 33.22
N THR A 231 -9.30 1.09 33.95
CA THR A 231 -9.62 2.45 33.50
C THR A 231 -8.39 3.34 33.46
N PHE A 232 -7.49 3.22 34.41
CA PHE A 232 -6.24 3.98 34.43
C PHE A 232 -5.20 3.41 33.46
N ALA A 233 -4.96 2.08 33.50
CA ALA A 233 -4.02 1.40 32.62
C ALA A 233 -4.50 1.37 31.15
N GLY A 234 -5.82 1.58 30.90
CA GLY A 234 -6.42 1.64 29.58
C GLY A 234 -5.99 2.82 28.73
N VAL A 235 -5.47 3.86 29.35
CA VAL A 235 -5.02 5.11 28.67
C VAL A 235 -3.94 4.82 27.62
N ASP A 236 -2.92 4.05 28.00
CA ASP A 236 -1.81 3.71 27.11
C ASP A 236 -2.27 2.85 25.93
N ILE A 237 -3.14 1.88 26.16
CA ILE A 237 -3.70 1.04 25.10
C ILE A 237 -4.52 1.88 24.12
N ALA A 238 -5.39 2.75 24.58
CA ALA A 238 -6.23 3.61 23.75
C ALA A 238 -5.35 4.48 22.84
N MET A 239 -4.38 5.17 23.43
CA MET A 239 -3.45 6.03 22.71
C MET A 239 -2.65 5.27 21.65
N TRP A 240 -1.99 4.17 22.04
CA TRP A 240 -1.15 3.40 21.11
C TRP A 240 -1.97 2.71 20.01
N SER A 241 -3.21 2.29 20.30
CA SER A 241 -4.11 1.73 19.28
C SER A 241 -4.53 2.80 18.26
N ASN A 242 -4.81 4.03 18.71
CA ASN A 242 -5.10 5.15 17.80
C ASN A 242 -3.90 5.47 16.90
N ILE A 243 -2.70 5.57 17.48
CA ILE A 243 -1.46 5.82 16.74
C ILE A 243 -1.24 4.72 15.69
N GLU A 244 -1.37 3.44 16.09
CA GLU A 244 -1.18 2.28 15.20
C GLU A 244 -2.12 2.33 13.98
N ILE A 245 -3.42 2.55 14.20
CA ILE A 245 -4.41 2.70 13.12
C ILE A 245 -4.00 3.79 12.14
N ASN A 246 -3.72 4.99 12.66
CA ASN A 246 -3.46 6.15 11.82
C ASN A 246 -2.12 6.04 11.09
N VAL A 247 -1.08 5.50 11.72
CA VAL A 247 0.21 5.21 11.09
C VAL A 247 0.04 4.15 9.98
N ALA A 248 -0.77 3.12 10.20
CA ALA A 248 -1.07 2.10 9.18
C ALA A 248 -1.76 2.73 7.94
N ILE A 249 -2.74 3.62 8.14
CA ILE A 249 -3.43 4.36 7.08
C ILE A 249 -2.45 5.26 6.30
N ILE A 250 -1.58 5.99 7.00
CA ILE A 250 -0.55 6.85 6.40
C ILE A 250 0.43 6.01 5.58
N CYS A 251 0.90 4.88 6.14
CA CYS A 251 1.78 3.95 5.46
C CYS A 251 1.14 3.40 4.16
N ALA A 252 -0.11 2.95 4.24
CA ALA A 252 -0.86 2.46 3.09
C ALA A 252 -1.06 3.52 2.00
N SER A 253 -1.11 4.79 2.36
CA SER A 253 -1.34 5.90 1.43
C SER A 253 -0.06 6.42 0.77
N THR A 254 1.09 6.27 1.43
CA THR A 254 2.39 6.83 1.00
C THR A 254 2.80 6.46 -0.44
N PRO A 255 2.72 5.19 -0.92
CA PRO A 255 3.12 4.84 -2.27
C PRO A 255 2.27 5.53 -3.35
N ALA A 256 0.99 5.80 -3.06
CA ALA A 256 0.07 6.47 -3.97
C ALA A 256 0.34 7.99 -4.11
N LEU A 257 1.05 8.60 -3.15
CA LEU A 257 1.41 10.03 -3.18
C LEU A 257 2.62 10.33 -4.06
N LYS A 258 3.35 9.32 -4.54
CA LYS A 258 4.54 9.53 -5.37
C LYS A 258 4.33 10.44 -6.57
N PRO A 259 3.27 10.31 -7.40
CA PRO A 259 3.02 11.21 -8.52
C PRO A 259 2.83 12.67 -8.08
N PHE A 260 2.20 12.88 -6.93
CA PHE A 260 1.99 14.19 -6.33
C PHE A 260 3.33 14.83 -5.91
N VAL A 261 4.17 14.09 -5.18
CA VAL A 261 5.50 14.56 -4.76
C VAL A 261 6.39 14.86 -5.97
N SER A 262 6.36 14.03 -7.01
CA SER A 262 7.14 14.26 -8.23
C SER A 262 6.70 15.51 -9.02
N LYS A 263 5.43 15.91 -8.90
CA LYS A 263 4.89 17.11 -9.55
C LYS A 263 5.23 18.39 -8.78
N ILE A 264 5.22 18.34 -7.43
CA ILE A 264 5.47 19.52 -6.58
C ILE A 264 6.96 19.74 -6.34
N ALA A 265 7.73 18.66 -6.15
CA ALA A 265 9.15 18.74 -5.86
C ALA A 265 9.99 17.91 -6.86
N PRO A 266 10.05 18.29 -8.14
CA PRO A 266 10.80 17.53 -9.14
C PRO A 266 12.30 17.44 -8.82
N LYS A 267 12.85 18.41 -8.06
CA LYS A 267 14.24 18.43 -7.63
C LYS A 267 14.57 17.37 -6.56
N LEU A 268 13.63 16.98 -5.72
CA LEU A 268 13.86 15.95 -4.69
C LEU A 268 13.93 14.52 -5.26
N LEU A 269 13.24 14.27 -6.37
CA LEU A 269 13.20 12.96 -7.06
C LEU A 269 14.02 12.94 -8.36
N GLY A 270 14.48 14.10 -8.85
CA GLY A 270 15.15 14.29 -10.15
C GLY A 270 16.64 14.57 -10.09
N SER A 271 17.29 14.46 -8.96
CA SER A 271 18.69 14.91 -8.77
C SER A 271 19.76 13.96 -9.32
N SER A 272 19.45 13.04 -10.25
CA SER A 272 20.51 12.18 -10.80
C SER A 272 20.46 11.90 -12.30
N MET A 273 19.74 12.68 -13.12
CA MET A 273 19.78 12.44 -14.57
C MET A 273 19.68 13.73 -15.38
N ASN A 274 20.59 14.66 -15.23
CA ASN A 274 20.93 15.59 -16.32
C ASN A 274 22.27 16.33 -16.05
N SER A 275 23.38 15.58 -16.03
CA SER A 275 24.70 16.13 -16.30
C SER A 275 25.21 15.58 -17.64
N GLY A 276 24.33 15.56 -18.63
CA GLY A 276 24.70 15.46 -20.03
C GLY A 276 24.92 16.88 -20.57
N ALA A 277 26.13 17.38 -20.43
CA ALA A 277 26.57 18.63 -21.00
C ALA A 277 26.20 18.68 -22.49
N ARG A 278 25.26 19.56 -22.86
CA ARG A 278 25.20 20.11 -24.20
C ARG A 278 26.44 21.01 -24.36
N SER A 279 27.56 20.39 -24.71
CA SER A 279 28.69 21.10 -25.32
C SER A 279 28.23 21.63 -26.66
N ARG A 280 27.89 22.92 -26.71
CA ARG A 280 27.84 23.69 -27.94
C ARG A 280 29.27 23.85 -28.41
N SER A 281 29.77 22.95 -29.25
CA SER A 281 30.97 23.24 -30.01
C SER A 281 30.57 24.11 -31.23
N ASN A 282 30.88 25.39 -31.14
CA ASN A 282 31.10 26.23 -32.33
C ASN A 282 32.35 25.71 -33.04
N GLY A 283 32.21 24.96 -34.11
CA GLY A 283 33.31 24.53 -34.93
C GLY A 283 33.39 25.38 -36.17
N TYR A 284 34.42 26.20 -36.26
CA TYR A 284 34.94 26.83 -37.49
C TYR A 284 35.45 25.72 -38.43
N GLY A 285 35.18 25.86 -39.69
CA GLY A 285 35.61 24.96 -40.74
C GLY A 285 37.12 24.98 -41.00
N ALA A 286 37.65 23.83 -41.36
CA ALA A 286 38.86 23.73 -42.20
C ALA A 286 38.83 22.34 -42.88
N ASN A 287 38.98 22.41 -44.17
CA ASN A 287 39.12 21.37 -45.16
C ASN A 287 40.46 20.61 -44.98
N SER A 288 40.47 19.27 -44.95
CA SER A 288 41.64 18.49 -45.38
C SER A 288 41.35 16.99 -45.49
N GLN A 289 41.90 16.39 -46.49
CA GLN A 289 41.87 15.05 -47.09
C GLN A 289 42.38 13.90 -46.23
N ARG A 290 41.85 12.73 -46.58
CA ARG A 290 42.45 11.36 -46.57
C ARG A 290 42.80 10.69 -45.22
N GLY A 291 42.25 9.49 -45.07
CA GLY A 291 42.77 8.46 -44.19
C GLY A 291 41.72 7.44 -43.75
N ASP A 292 41.82 6.21 -44.34
CA ASP A 292 41.00 5.05 -43.99
C ASP A 292 41.18 4.66 -42.52
N ALA A 293 40.07 4.58 -41.80
CA ALA A 293 40.05 3.85 -40.54
C ALA A 293 38.67 3.18 -40.31
N PHE A 294 38.69 1.88 -40.17
CA PHE A 294 37.59 1.00 -39.83
C PHE A 294 37.03 1.44 -38.46
N VAL A 295 35.78 1.85 -38.42
CA VAL A 295 35.04 2.09 -37.19
C VAL A 295 33.87 1.13 -37.11
N LEU A 296 33.90 0.26 -36.12
CA LEU A 296 32.80 -0.58 -35.69
C LEU A 296 31.59 0.29 -35.33
N ASN A 297 30.56 0.18 -36.11
CA ASN A 297 29.34 0.98 -35.97
C ASN A 297 28.37 0.30 -35.00
N SER A 298 28.12 0.94 -33.87
CA SER A 298 27.04 0.60 -32.98
C SER A 298 25.70 0.89 -33.65
N PHE A 299 24.77 -0.06 -33.55
CA PHE A 299 23.42 -0.03 -34.09
C PHE A 299 22.66 1.24 -33.69
N ASN A 300 22.55 2.17 -34.65
CA ASN A 300 21.58 3.26 -34.59
C ASN A 300 20.51 2.96 -35.65
N ARG A 301 19.28 2.71 -35.22
CA ARG A 301 18.12 2.54 -36.10
C ARG A 301 17.80 3.89 -36.73
N SER A 302 18.24 4.09 -37.96
CA SER A 302 17.76 5.15 -38.82
C SER A 302 16.80 4.55 -39.83
N ALA A 303 15.56 5.01 -39.86
CA ALA A 303 14.61 4.71 -40.91
C ALA A 303 15.06 5.41 -42.22
N MET A 304 15.43 4.65 -43.23
CA MET A 304 15.71 5.14 -44.57
C MET A 304 14.41 5.20 -45.35
N ALA A 305 13.95 6.40 -45.68
CA ALA A 305 12.91 6.62 -46.66
C ALA A 305 13.57 6.73 -48.04
N SER A 306 13.34 5.74 -48.90
CA SER A 306 13.74 5.77 -50.32
C SER A 306 12.62 6.45 -51.16
N GLY A 307 12.85 7.65 -51.63
CA GLY A 307 11.96 8.35 -52.52
C GLY A 307 12.49 8.35 -53.95
N THR A 308 11.82 7.64 -54.83
CA THR A 308 11.99 7.79 -56.29
C THR A 308 11.00 8.81 -56.80
N GLY A 309 11.51 9.95 -57.29
CA GLY A 309 10.71 10.99 -57.96
C GLY A 309 10.38 10.72 -59.39
N ARG A 310 9.15 11.05 -59.79
CA ARG A 310 8.78 11.63 -61.09
C ARG A 310 7.41 12.29 -60.99
N ASN A 311 7.38 13.58 -61.30
CA ASN A 311 6.23 14.48 -61.47
C ASN A 311 5.46 14.20 -62.78
N PRO A 312 4.30 14.84 -63.04
CA PRO A 312 3.37 15.63 -62.23
C PRO A 312 1.87 15.32 -62.45
N THR A 313 1.04 15.95 -61.63
CA THR A 313 -0.43 16.08 -61.69
C THR A 313 -1.23 15.02 -60.94
N GLY A 314 -1.80 15.45 -59.83
CA GLY A 314 -2.84 14.69 -59.10
C GLY A 314 -2.59 14.59 -57.60
N ARG A 315 -3.52 15.08 -56.88
CA ARG A 315 -3.76 15.05 -55.43
C ARG A 315 -3.17 13.79 -54.75
N ASN A 316 -2.13 13.96 -53.90
CA ASN A 316 -1.48 12.87 -53.20
C ASN A 316 -2.01 12.71 -51.77
N THR A 317 -2.76 11.65 -51.53
CA THR A 317 -2.83 10.99 -50.26
C THR A 317 -1.57 10.12 -50.11
N ARG A 318 -0.75 10.37 -49.11
CA ARG A 318 0.44 9.54 -48.79
C ARG A 318 0.02 8.42 -47.86
N ASP A 319 -0.13 7.25 -48.43
CA ASP A 319 -0.27 6.02 -47.62
C ASP A 319 1.14 5.52 -47.24
N ILE A 320 1.40 5.40 -45.97
CA ILE A 320 2.64 4.83 -45.42
C ILE A 320 2.36 3.34 -45.10
N TYR A 321 2.92 2.44 -45.91
CA TYR A 321 2.91 1.01 -45.61
C TYR A 321 4.09 0.68 -44.68
N VAL A 322 3.80 0.05 -43.53
CA VAL A 322 4.79 -0.47 -42.61
C VAL A 322 4.75 -2.00 -42.71
N GLU A 323 5.79 -2.58 -43.31
CA GLU A 323 5.97 -4.03 -43.41
C GLU A 323 6.77 -4.52 -42.18
N HIS A 324 6.16 -5.35 -41.36
CA HIS A 324 6.82 -6.03 -40.25
C HIS A 324 7.13 -7.47 -40.63
N THR A 325 8.39 -7.76 -40.87
CA THR A 325 8.90 -9.14 -41.00
C THR A 325 9.37 -9.62 -39.64
N PHE A 326 8.78 -10.73 -39.16
CA PHE A 326 9.24 -11.43 -37.97
C PHE A 326 10.00 -12.67 -38.41
N GLU A 327 11.30 -12.74 -38.15
CA GLU A 327 12.07 -14.00 -38.20
C GLU A 327 11.89 -14.70 -36.86
N VAL A 328 11.25 -15.87 -36.88
CA VAL A 328 11.22 -16.78 -35.75
C VAL A 328 12.46 -17.70 -35.90
N LEU A 329 13.47 -17.48 -35.06
CA LEU A 329 14.57 -18.40 -34.87
C LEU A 329 14.07 -19.56 -34.00
N ASP A 330 13.81 -20.69 -34.64
CA ASP A 330 13.57 -21.96 -33.97
C ASP A 330 14.94 -22.61 -33.67
N ASP A 331 15.37 -22.50 -32.40
CA ASP A 331 16.48 -23.31 -31.87
C ASP A 331 15.96 -24.72 -31.60
N ASN A 332 16.10 -25.59 -32.58
CA ASN A 332 15.89 -27.02 -32.36
C ASN A 332 17.08 -27.80 -32.92
N ASP A 333 18.03 -28.07 -32.06
CA ASP A 333 19.09 -29.07 -32.28
C ASP A 333 18.50 -30.48 -32.28
N GLY A 334 18.65 -31.16 -33.39
CA GLY A 334 18.82 -32.62 -33.39
C GLY A 334 17.74 -33.48 -33.98
N LYS A 335 18.08 -34.03 -35.12
CA LYS A 335 17.69 -35.31 -35.77
C LYS A 335 16.63 -35.28 -36.89
N ASN A 336 17.23 -35.47 -38.10
CA ASN A 336 16.72 -36.25 -39.25
C ASN A 336 15.23 -36.62 -39.29
N SER A 337 14.53 -36.06 -40.30
CA SER A 337 13.82 -36.88 -41.29
C SER A 337 13.32 -36.01 -42.45
N ARG A 338 13.58 -36.44 -43.66
CA ARG A 338 13.00 -35.92 -44.92
C ARG A 338 11.50 -36.11 -44.86
N GLU A 339 10.75 -35.01 -45.18
CA GLU A 339 9.56 -35.14 -46.04
C GLU A 339 9.02 -33.73 -46.33
N GLY A 340 8.54 -33.56 -47.58
CA GLY A 340 8.23 -32.29 -48.18
C GLY A 340 7.00 -31.60 -47.60
N SER A 341 7.08 -30.31 -47.55
CA SER A 341 5.95 -29.43 -47.18
C SER A 341 5.44 -28.69 -48.39
N GLU A 342 4.23 -29.06 -48.82
CA GLU A 342 3.48 -28.35 -49.84
C GLU A 342 3.03 -26.97 -49.34
N ARG A 343 3.31 -25.95 -50.15
CA ARG A 343 2.81 -24.58 -49.95
C ARG A 343 1.36 -24.46 -50.42
N ASN A 344 0.44 -24.31 -49.53
CA ASN A 344 -0.92 -23.82 -49.85
C ASN A 344 -0.93 -22.30 -49.81
N LEU A 345 -0.94 -21.70 -51.00
CA LEU A 345 -1.28 -20.31 -51.24
C LEU A 345 -2.82 -20.16 -51.23
N VAL A 346 -3.37 -19.52 -50.25
CA VAL A 346 -4.78 -19.14 -50.27
C VAL A 346 -4.91 -17.78 -50.97
N HIS A 347 -5.50 -17.80 -52.13
CA HIS A 347 -5.99 -16.60 -52.85
C HIS A 347 -7.35 -16.22 -52.28
N GLY A 348 -7.45 -15.08 -51.63
CA GLY A 348 -8.73 -14.47 -51.31
C GLY A 348 -9.09 -13.44 -52.40
N LYS A 349 -10.15 -13.70 -53.12
CA LYS A 349 -10.82 -12.74 -54.02
C LYS A 349 -12.01 -12.10 -53.30
N ASP A 350 -12.05 -10.81 -53.43
CA ASP A 350 -13.20 -9.91 -53.59
C ASP A 350 -14.59 -10.25 -52.95
N VAL A 351 -15.07 -9.36 -52.07
CA VAL A 351 -16.21 -8.46 -52.35
C VAL A 351 -16.11 -7.26 -51.39
#